data_ff0aac25c3c80489e6da90caa5a30aad
#
_entry.id   ff0aac25c3c80489e6da90caa5a30aad
#
_cell.length_a   1.000
_cell.length_b   1.000
_cell.length_c   1.000
_cell.angle_alpha   90.00
_cell.angle_beta   90.00
_cell.angle_gamma   90.00
#
_symmetry.space_group_name_H-M   'P 1'
#
loop_
_entity.id
_entity.type
_entity.pdbx_description
1 polymer ?
#
loop_
_entity_poly.entity_id
_entity_poly.type
_entity_poly.pdbx_seq_one_letter_code
_entity_poly.pdbx_strand_id
1 'polypeptide(L)'
;MGASQHGFLNNAQRAKADEFYTTYEAIDADLKHYRADLRDRHVICPCNDRPGKSMFVQWILDHMGEYGMASLTCTSYEAGRDTLFDDGTQARRWHVGNDGRTGAYTTEDLTVVPLDGDGSFDGPEVETLLEPGTLVLTNPPFSLATRFMRMIGRHPDVDYLIVANQNLITSNDTLPLVMAGRCVAGLTCHTGGMFFHMPDSYPRT
;
A
#
# COMPACT_ATOMS: atom_id res chain seq x y z
N MET A 1 -28.45 24.98 4.87
CA MET A 1 -27.27 24.27 5.40
C MET A 1 -27.42 22.78 5.08
N GLY A 2 -27.09 22.33 3.88
CA GLY A 2 -27.34 20.96 3.41
C GLY A 2 -26.32 20.42 2.41
N ALA A 3 -25.15 21.10 2.24
CA ALA A 3 -24.21 20.75 1.18
C ALA A 3 -23.02 19.88 1.64
N SER A 4 -22.86 19.61 2.94
CA SER A 4 -21.65 18.96 3.47
C SER A 4 -21.73 17.42 3.50
N GLN A 5 -22.90 16.83 3.73
CA GLN A 5 -23.04 15.36 3.88
C GLN A 5 -22.93 14.58 2.55
N HIS A 6 -23.41 15.14 1.44
CA HIS A 6 -23.29 14.50 0.14
C HIS A 6 -21.83 14.46 -0.39
N GLY A 7 -20.99 15.41 0.01
CA GLY A 7 -19.58 15.44 -0.36
C GLY A 7 -18.77 14.32 0.27
N PHE A 8 -18.99 14.01 1.54
CA PHE A 8 -18.28 12.95 2.26
C PHE A 8 -18.68 11.53 1.80
N LEU A 9 -19.97 11.29 1.58
CA LEU A 9 -20.48 10.02 1.07
C LEU A 9 -19.97 9.74 -0.37
N ASN A 10 -19.93 10.77 -1.23
CA ASN A 10 -19.37 10.64 -2.57
C ASN A 10 -17.86 10.39 -2.57
N ASN A 11 -17.09 10.95 -1.64
CA ASN A 11 -15.66 10.73 -1.53
C ASN A 11 -15.35 9.33 -0.98
N ALA A 12 -16.10 8.83 0.00
CA ALA A 12 -15.96 7.47 0.52
C ALA A 12 -16.38 6.41 -0.52
N GLN A 13 -17.44 6.66 -1.31
CA GLN A 13 -17.84 5.80 -2.42
C GLN A 13 -16.85 5.84 -3.58
N ARG A 14 -16.26 7.00 -3.89
CA ARG A 14 -15.20 7.13 -4.90
C ARG A 14 -13.92 6.41 -4.46
N ALA A 15 -13.52 6.53 -3.19
CA ALA A 15 -12.36 5.82 -2.67
C ALA A 15 -12.52 4.29 -2.73
N LYS A 16 -13.72 3.75 -2.45
CA LYS A 16 -14.02 2.31 -2.62
C LYS A 16 -14.06 1.87 -4.07
N ALA A 17 -14.43 2.75 -5.01
CA ALA A 17 -14.46 2.46 -6.44
C ALA A 17 -13.08 2.59 -7.11
N ASP A 18 -12.09 3.13 -6.42
CA ASP A 18 -10.76 3.46 -6.95
C ASP A 18 -9.67 2.45 -6.49
N GLU A 19 -10.08 1.43 -5.73
CA GLU A 19 -9.21 0.33 -5.32
C GLU A 19 -9.14 -0.71 -6.46
N PHE A 20 -8.11 -0.58 -7.29
CA PHE A 20 -7.78 -1.59 -8.29
C PHE A 20 -6.89 -2.65 -7.65
N TYR A 21 -7.40 -3.87 -7.56
CA TYR A 21 -6.62 -4.98 -7.01
C TYR A 21 -5.66 -5.53 -8.06
N THR A 22 -4.37 -5.35 -7.82
CA THR A 22 -3.32 -5.93 -8.67
C THR A 22 -3.36 -7.46 -8.56
N THR A 23 -3.27 -8.17 -9.68
CA THR A 23 -3.25 -9.63 -9.65
C THR A 23 -1.94 -10.17 -9.09
N TYR A 24 -1.97 -11.37 -8.51
CA TYR A 24 -0.77 -12.02 -7.98
C TYR A 24 0.31 -12.19 -9.06
N GLU A 25 -0.09 -12.64 -10.25
CA GLU A 25 0.81 -12.86 -11.39
C GLU A 25 1.49 -11.57 -11.85
N ALA A 26 0.77 -10.45 -11.81
CA ALA A 26 1.35 -9.14 -12.17
C ALA A 26 2.39 -8.70 -11.13
N ILE A 27 2.12 -8.94 -9.85
CA ILE A 27 3.05 -8.65 -8.75
C ILE A 27 4.28 -9.55 -8.86
N ASP A 28 4.11 -10.85 -9.06
CA ASP A 28 5.21 -11.80 -9.18
C ASP A 28 6.11 -11.49 -10.39
N ALA A 29 5.49 -11.17 -11.51
CA ALA A 29 6.23 -10.79 -12.73
C ALA A 29 7.15 -9.58 -12.53
N ASP A 30 6.77 -8.65 -11.65
CA ASP A 30 7.55 -7.44 -11.34
C ASP A 30 8.53 -7.67 -10.17
N LEU A 31 8.05 -8.14 -9.03
CA LEU A 31 8.83 -8.19 -7.78
C LEU A 31 9.99 -9.18 -7.81
N LYS A 32 9.93 -10.23 -8.62
CA LYS A 32 11.05 -11.17 -8.80
C LYS A 32 12.36 -10.50 -9.25
N HIS A 33 12.27 -9.34 -9.89
CA HIS A 33 13.42 -8.56 -10.34
C HIS A 33 14.11 -7.79 -9.21
N TYR A 34 13.43 -7.62 -8.05
CA TYR A 34 13.89 -6.85 -6.90
C TYR A 34 14.32 -7.73 -5.71
N ARG A 35 14.58 -9.02 -5.94
CA ARG A 35 14.94 -9.98 -4.88
C ARG A 35 16.08 -9.49 -3.97
N ALA A 36 17.11 -8.87 -4.56
CA ALA A 36 18.25 -8.35 -3.82
C ALA A 36 17.85 -7.13 -2.95
N ASP A 37 16.96 -6.30 -3.46
CA ASP A 37 16.49 -5.10 -2.79
C ASP A 37 15.52 -5.40 -1.64
N LEU A 38 14.88 -6.58 -1.67
CA LEU A 38 13.95 -7.06 -0.64
C LEU A 38 14.66 -7.73 0.56
N ARG A 39 15.91 -8.19 0.38
CA ARG A 39 16.66 -8.88 1.43
C ARG A 39 16.91 -7.98 2.63
N ASP A 40 16.70 -8.52 3.82
CA ASP A 40 16.88 -7.85 5.11
C ASP A 40 16.01 -6.60 5.32
N ARG A 41 14.98 -6.40 4.47
CA ARG A 41 14.11 -5.22 4.53
C ARG A 41 12.90 -5.46 5.43
N HIS A 42 12.53 -4.41 6.17
CA HIS A 42 11.23 -4.29 6.80
C HIS A 42 10.24 -3.76 5.76
N VAL A 43 9.34 -4.63 5.28
CA VAL A 43 8.38 -4.29 4.22
C VAL A 43 7.09 -3.78 4.85
N ILE A 44 6.57 -2.64 4.36
CA ILE A 44 5.30 -2.05 4.81
C ILE A 44 4.34 -1.89 3.64
N CYS A 45 3.10 -2.36 3.83
CA CYS A 45 1.98 -2.21 2.91
C CYS A 45 0.88 -1.34 3.58
N PRO A 46 0.91 0.01 3.41
CA PRO A 46 0.09 0.91 4.22
C PRO A 46 -1.25 1.32 3.59
N CYS A 47 -1.59 0.85 2.38
CA CYS A 47 -2.74 1.35 1.62
C CYS A 47 -3.92 0.38 1.65
N ASN A 48 -4.50 0.13 2.83
CA ASN A 48 -5.62 -0.81 3.03
C ASN A 48 -5.27 -2.25 2.59
N ASP A 49 -4.03 -2.63 2.79
CA ASP A 49 -3.47 -3.92 2.39
C ASP A 49 -3.80 -5.01 3.42
N ARG A 50 -5.04 -5.49 3.42
CA ARG A 50 -5.53 -6.49 4.38
C ARG A 50 -5.05 -7.90 4.02
N PRO A 51 -4.60 -8.70 5.00
CA PRO A 51 -4.35 -10.13 4.80
C PRO A 51 -5.58 -10.84 4.23
N GLY A 52 -5.36 -11.72 3.25
CA GLY A 52 -6.41 -12.45 2.54
C GLY A 52 -7.17 -11.63 1.48
N LYS A 53 -6.84 -10.34 1.29
CA LYS A 53 -7.37 -9.48 0.21
C LYS A 53 -6.29 -8.89 -0.66
N SER A 54 -5.22 -8.33 -0.06
CA SER A 54 -4.11 -7.76 -0.79
C SER A 54 -3.20 -8.85 -1.34
N MET A 55 -3.02 -8.88 -2.65
CA MET A 55 -2.08 -9.79 -3.30
C MET A 55 -0.62 -9.41 -3.03
N PHE A 56 -0.32 -8.15 -2.68
CA PHE A 56 1.00 -7.76 -2.18
C PHE A 56 1.33 -8.47 -0.87
N VAL A 57 0.40 -8.42 0.10
CA VAL A 57 0.57 -9.12 1.38
C VAL A 57 0.72 -10.63 1.16
N GLN A 58 -0.10 -11.23 0.29
CA GLN A 58 0.00 -12.65 -0.01
C GLN A 58 1.35 -12.98 -0.64
N TRP A 59 1.78 -12.21 -1.65
CA TRP A 59 3.07 -12.44 -2.31
C TRP A 59 4.25 -12.33 -1.34
N ILE A 60 4.23 -11.32 -0.44
CA ILE A 60 5.28 -11.15 0.56
C ILE A 60 5.31 -12.35 1.52
N LEU A 61 4.16 -12.80 2.01
CA LEU A 61 4.07 -13.97 2.89
C LEU A 61 4.63 -15.23 2.21
N ASP A 62 4.31 -15.43 0.94
CA ASP A 62 4.79 -16.60 0.18
C ASP A 62 6.31 -16.59 -0.03
N HIS A 63 6.94 -15.41 -0.15
CA HIS A 63 8.35 -15.27 -0.52
C HIS A 63 9.25 -14.73 0.61
N MET A 64 8.69 -14.33 1.75
CA MET A 64 9.44 -13.67 2.82
C MET A 64 10.63 -14.51 3.31
N GLY A 65 10.42 -15.80 3.54
CA GLY A 65 11.49 -16.71 3.96
C GLY A 65 12.54 -16.93 2.86
N GLU A 66 12.10 -17.19 1.63
CA GLU A 66 12.99 -17.43 0.49
C GLU A 66 13.84 -16.20 0.13
N TYR A 67 13.25 -15.00 0.16
CA TYR A 67 13.94 -13.76 -0.20
C TYR A 67 14.72 -13.16 0.98
N GLY A 68 14.47 -13.67 2.20
CA GLY A 68 15.15 -13.21 3.42
C GLY A 68 14.72 -11.79 3.83
N MET A 69 13.44 -11.43 3.62
CA MET A 69 12.90 -10.16 4.14
C MET A 69 12.87 -10.22 5.67
N ALA A 70 13.12 -9.10 6.35
CA ALA A 70 13.19 -9.06 7.81
C ALA A 70 11.81 -9.11 8.46
N SER A 71 10.82 -8.42 7.90
CA SER A 71 9.44 -8.42 8.41
C SER A 71 8.45 -7.92 7.37
N LEU A 72 7.17 -8.20 7.62
CA LEU A 72 6.03 -7.58 6.95
C LEU A 72 5.18 -6.86 7.97
N THR A 73 4.77 -5.63 7.65
CA THR A 73 3.71 -4.88 8.33
C THR A 73 2.69 -4.42 7.29
N CYS A 74 1.40 -4.62 7.55
CA CYS A 74 0.35 -4.07 6.70
C CYS A 74 -0.77 -3.47 7.55
N THR A 75 -1.50 -2.51 6.96
CA THR A 75 -2.57 -1.79 7.66
C THR A 75 -3.86 -1.83 6.87
N SER A 76 -4.99 -1.71 7.57
CA SER A 76 -6.28 -1.43 6.96
C SER A 76 -6.68 0.03 7.14
N TYR A 77 -7.53 0.51 6.25
CA TYR A 77 -8.17 1.79 6.33
C TYR A 77 -9.67 1.62 6.58
N GLU A 78 -10.21 2.36 7.58
CA GLU A 78 -11.64 2.37 7.93
C GLU A 78 -12.13 3.81 7.95
N ALA A 79 -12.80 4.22 6.87
CA ALA A 79 -13.42 5.55 6.80
C ALA A 79 -14.62 5.63 7.75
N GLY A 80 -14.70 6.69 8.55
CA GLY A 80 -15.94 7.06 9.24
C GLY A 80 -15.97 6.89 10.75
N ARG A 81 -14.82 6.73 11.40
CA ARG A 81 -14.73 6.65 12.88
C ARG A 81 -15.30 7.85 13.65
N ASP A 82 -15.47 9.00 12.96
CA ASP A 82 -16.04 10.24 13.52
C ASP A 82 -17.55 10.41 13.21
N THR A 83 -18.24 9.37 12.72
CA THR A 83 -19.67 9.45 12.43
C THR A 83 -20.48 8.80 13.54
N LEU A 84 -21.65 9.38 13.83
CA LEU A 84 -22.66 8.89 14.81
C LEU A 84 -23.17 7.46 14.49
N PHE A 85 -22.74 6.87 13.39
CA PHE A 85 -23.07 5.53 12.86
C PHE A 85 -21.82 4.68 12.69
N ASP A 86 -20.92 4.68 13.70
CA ASP A 86 -19.79 3.77 13.74
C ASP A 86 -20.32 2.32 13.77
N ASP A 87 -20.03 1.55 12.73
CA ASP A 87 -20.40 0.12 12.64
C ASP A 87 -19.46 -0.77 13.47
N GLY A 88 -18.57 -0.17 14.27
CA GLY A 88 -17.60 -0.85 15.13
C GLY A 88 -16.41 -1.44 14.38
N THR A 89 -16.26 -1.16 13.09
CA THR A 89 -15.05 -1.57 12.36
C THR A 89 -13.89 -0.69 12.77
N GLN A 90 -12.81 -1.32 13.25
CA GLN A 90 -11.59 -0.65 13.69
C GLN A 90 -10.48 -0.94 12.70
N ALA A 91 -9.75 0.11 12.28
CA ALA A 91 -8.54 -0.05 11.50
C ALA A 91 -7.52 -0.92 12.27
N ARG A 92 -6.74 -1.71 11.57
CA ARG A 92 -5.84 -2.70 12.15
C ARG A 92 -4.47 -2.65 11.50
N ARG A 93 -3.48 -3.01 12.29
CA ARG A 93 -2.14 -3.34 11.84
C ARG A 93 -1.88 -4.83 12.03
N TRP A 94 -1.34 -5.48 11.01
CA TRP A 94 -0.82 -6.85 11.07
C TRP A 94 0.68 -6.82 10.92
N HIS A 95 1.36 -7.70 11.64
CA HIS A 95 2.82 -7.77 11.60
C HIS A 95 3.31 -9.21 11.76
N VAL A 96 4.38 -9.54 11.02
CA VAL A 96 5.15 -10.77 11.21
C VAL A 96 6.64 -10.47 11.00
N GLY A 97 7.48 -10.94 11.92
CA GLY A 97 8.94 -10.96 11.77
C GLY A 97 9.41 -12.27 11.14
N ASN A 98 10.53 -12.21 10.43
CA ASN A 98 11.17 -13.41 9.89
C ASN A 98 11.84 -14.18 11.05
N ASP A 99 11.46 -15.44 11.23
CA ASP A 99 12.01 -16.34 12.25
C ASP A 99 13.17 -17.22 11.73
N GLY A 100 13.63 -16.95 10.50
CA GLY A 100 14.72 -17.68 9.86
C GLY A 100 14.28 -18.89 9.04
N ARG A 101 12.97 -19.16 8.93
CA ARG A 101 12.48 -20.20 8.02
C ARG A 101 12.68 -19.78 6.56
N THR A 102 12.94 -20.74 5.68
CA THR A 102 13.05 -20.51 4.23
C THR A 102 11.72 -20.73 3.50
N GLY A 103 10.71 -21.27 4.19
CA GLY A 103 9.39 -21.50 3.63
C GLY A 103 8.48 -20.28 3.67
N ALA A 104 7.29 -20.43 3.11
CA ALA A 104 6.25 -19.41 3.13
C ALA A 104 5.74 -19.16 4.56
N TYR A 105 5.26 -17.94 4.76
CA TYR A 105 4.47 -17.52 5.91
C TYR A 105 2.99 -17.53 5.53
N THR A 106 2.13 -17.54 6.51
CA THR A 106 0.67 -17.54 6.31
C THR A 106 0.02 -16.40 7.09
N THR A 107 -1.25 -16.18 6.86
CA THR A 107 -2.02 -15.20 7.65
C THR A 107 -2.11 -15.56 9.13
N GLU A 108 -1.89 -16.82 9.50
CA GLU A 108 -1.87 -17.29 10.89
C GLU A 108 -0.60 -16.88 11.64
N ASP A 109 0.49 -16.62 10.92
CA ASP A 109 1.74 -16.12 11.51
C ASP A 109 1.66 -14.63 11.90
N LEU A 110 0.63 -13.91 11.41
CA LEU A 110 0.47 -12.48 11.65
C LEU A 110 -0.09 -12.18 13.05
N THR A 111 0.61 -11.36 13.79
CA THR A 111 0.02 -10.68 14.96
C THR A 111 -0.84 -9.52 14.51
N VAL A 112 -1.96 -9.28 15.18
CA VAL A 112 -2.89 -8.19 14.84
C VAL A 112 -3.09 -7.26 16.03
N VAL A 113 -3.04 -5.95 15.75
CA VAL A 113 -3.25 -4.89 16.75
C VAL A 113 -4.23 -3.87 16.15
N PRO A 114 -5.24 -3.42 16.93
CA PRO A 114 -6.08 -2.32 16.50
C PRO A 114 -5.25 -1.03 16.41
N LEU A 115 -5.62 -0.16 15.46
CA LEU A 115 -5.11 1.19 15.36
C LEU A 115 -6.08 2.15 16.09
N ASP A 116 -5.57 3.21 16.71
CA ASP A 116 -6.39 4.23 17.34
C ASP A 116 -7.04 5.16 16.29
N GLY A 117 -6.34 5.42 15.19
CA GLY A 117 -6.81 6.19 14.04
C GLY A 117 -7.64 5.39 13.04
N ASP A 118 -7.93 6.03 11.91
CA ASP A 118 -8.64 5.42 10.77
C ASP A 118 -7.75 4.52 9.89
N GLY A 119 -6.44 4.44 10.16
CA GLY A 119 -5.47 3.69 9.38
C GLY A 119 -5.10 4.35 8.04
N SER A 120 -5.36 5.66 7.87
CA SER A 120 -4.89 6.40 6.70
C SER A 120 -3.38 6.30 6.55
N PHE A 121 -2.89 6.07 5.32
CA PHE A 121 -1.45 5.90 5.05
C PHE A 121 -0.61 7.12 5.46
N ASP A 122 -1.18 8.31 5.50
CA ASP A 122 -0.55 9.55 5.95
C ASP A 122 -1.08 10.03 7.30
N GLY A 123 -1.76 9.17 8.02
CA GLY A 123 -2.12 9.38 9.42
C GLY A 123 -0.89 9.21 10.32
N PRO A 124 -0.81 9.97 11.44
CA PRO A 124 0.39 9.97 12.29
C PRO A 124 0.77 8.59 12.79
N GLU A 125 -0.18 7.72 13.04
CA GLU A 125 0.04 6.37 13.54
C GLU A 125 0.69 5.46 12.48
N VAL A 126 0.26 5.56 11.22
CA VAL A 126 0.84 4.81 10.10
C VAL A 126 2.19 5.39 9.70
N GLU A 127 2.34 6.73 9.71
CA GLU A 127 3.61 7.38 9.42
C GLU A 127 4.72 7.00 10.43
N THR A 128 4.39 6.70 11.70
CA THR A 128 5.39 6.22 12.68
C THR A 128 6.00 4.87 12.33
N LEU A 129 5.38 4.11 11.43
CA LEU A 129 5.92 2.83 10.94
C LEU A 129 7.01 3.02 9.87
N LEU A 130 7.11 4.22 9.29
CA LEU A 130 8.05 4.56 8.23
C LEU A 130 9.42 4.93 8.81
N GLU A 131 10.11 3.94 9.36
CA GLU A 131 11.47 4.11 9.91
C GLU A 131 12.54 4.08 8.81
N PRO A 132 13.73 4.67 9.04
CA PRO A 132 14.85 4.57 8.12
C PRO A 132 15.16 3.12 7.73
N GLY A 133 15.34 2.86 6.43
CA GLY A 133 15.59 1.52 5.91
C GLY A 133 14.34 0.68 5.63
N THR A 134 13.15 1.19 5.92
CA THR A 134 11.89 0.55 5.54
C THR A 134 11.71 0.58 4.02
N LEU A 135 11.09 -0.46 3.48
CA LEU A 135 10.61 -0.50 2.09
C LEU A 135 9.07 -0.48 2.07
N VAL A 136 8.51 0.56 1.51
CA VAL A 136 7.06 0.64 1.25
C VAL A 136 6.74 -0.07 -0.06
N LEU A 137 5.86 -1.07 0.01
CA LEU A 137 5.43 -1.86 -1.14
C LEU A 137 3.90 -1.89 -1.18
N THR A 138 3.29 -1.20 -2.16
CA THR A 138 1.83 -1.05 -2.18
C THR A 138 1.30 -0.57 -3.54
N ASN A 139 -0.01 -0.66 -3.69
CA ASN A 139 -0.76 0.00 -4.76
C ASN A 139 -1.67 1.08 -4.13
N PRO A 140 -1.21 2.33 -4.04
CA PRO A 140 -2.04 3.39 -3.48
C PRO A 140 -3.27 3.63 -4.37
N PRO A 141 -4.43 4.01 -3.79
CA PRO A 141 -5.59 4.40 -4.59
C PRO A 141 -5.19 5.48 -5.59
N PHE A 142 -5.56 5.33 -6.87
CA PHE A 142 -5.06 6.22 -7.94
C PHE A 142 -5.44 7.69 -7.72
N SER A 143 -6.61 7.96 -7.16
CA SER A 143 -7.03 9.31 -6.79
C SER A 143 -6.16 9.93 -5.67
N LEU A 144 -5.52 9.11 -4.85
CA LEU A 144 -4.68 9.52 -3.72
C LEU A 144 -3.17 9.38 -4.00
N ALA A 145 -2.78 8.90 -5.18
CA ALA A 145 -1.39 8.61 -5.50
C ALA A 145 -0.46 9.85 -5.35
N THR A 146 -0.93 11.03 -5.74
CA THR A 146 -0.17 12.28 -5.55
C THR A 146 0.00 12.63 -4.07
N ARG A 147 -1.05 12.43 -3.25
CA ARG A 147 -1.01 12.61 -1.80
C ARG A 147 -0.04 11.61 -1.16
N PHE A 148 -0.05 10.36 -1.65
CA PHE A 148 0.89 9.33 -1.23
C PHE A 148 2.35 9.72 -1.52
N MET A 149 2.65 10.21 -2.73
CA MET A 149 4.01 10.68 -3.09
C MET A 149 4.45 11.87 -2.23
N ARG A 150 3.53 12.75 -1.85
CA ARG A 150 3.82 13.84 -0.92
C ARG A 150 4.20 13.31 0.47
N MET A 151 3.54 12.27 0.96
CA MET A 151 3.87 11.60 2.21
C MET A 151 5.27 10.96 2.10
N ILE A 152 5.56 10.16 1.07
CA ILE A 152 6.87 9.57 0.83
C ILE A 152 7.97 10.65 0.74
N GLY A 153 7.69 11.79 0.15
CA GLY A 153 8.62 12.92 0.06
C GLY A 153 9.12 13.43 1.42
N ARG A 154 8.35 13.27 2.50
CA ARG A 154 8.72 13.64 3.87
C ARG A 154 9.67 12.63 4.54
N HIS A 155 9.79 11.41 3.99
CA HIS A 155 10.59 10.31 4.54
C HIS A 155 11.76 9.98 3.60
N PRO A 156 12.88 10.76 3.65
CA PRO A 156 13.99 10.60 2.70
C PRO A 156 14.74 9.28 2.83
N ASP A 157 14.68 8.63 4.00
CA ASP A 157 15.39 7.40 4.31
C ASP A 157 14.51 6.14 4.16
N VAL A 158 13.31 6.31 3.58
CA VAL A 158 12.36 5.24 3.25
C VAL A 158 12.40 4.98 1.76
N ASP A 159 12.63 3.73 1.39
CA ASP A 159 12.52 3.28 0.01
C ASP A 159 11.09 2.88 -0.33
N TYR A 160 10.74 2.91 -1.60
CA TYR A 160 9.39 2.54 -2.04
C TYR A 160 9.37 1.92 -3.43
N LEU A 161 8.47 0.97 -3.57
CA LEU A 161 8.09 0.38 -4.85
C LEU A 161 6.56 0.38 -4.92
N ILE A 162 6.00 1.18 -5.81
CA ILE A 162 4.55 1.38 -5.90
C ILE A 162 4.03 1.11 -7.30
N VAL A 163 2.83 0.57 -7.37
CA VAL A 163 2.07 0.49 -8.61
C VAL A 163 1.24 1.77 -8.76
N ALA A 164 1.48 2.50 -9.84
CA ALA A 164 0.77 3.74 -10.09
C ALA A 164 0.66 4.05 -11.59
N ASN A 165 -0.21 4.99 -11.96
CA ASN A 165 -0.26 5.50 -13.32
C ASN A 165 1.04 6.25 -13.65
N GLN A 166 1.63 6.02 -14.82
CA GLN A 166 2.88 6.66 -15.28
C GLN A 166 2.81 8.20 -15.24
N ASN A 167 1.63 8.79 -15.43
CA ASN A 167 1.45 10.24 -15.34
C ASN A 167 1.78 10.80 -13.95
N LEU A 168 1.84 9.95 -12.91
CA LEU A 168 2.25 10.36 -11.57
C LEU A 168 3.66 10.95 -11.56
N ILE A 169 4.57 10.48 -12.41
CA ILE A 169 5.97 10.95 -12.52
C ILE A 169 6.04 12.46 -12.79
N THR A 170 5.09 13.01 -13.53
CA THR A 170 5.05 14.44 -13.89
C THR A 170 4.24 15.30 -12.92
N SER A 171 3.70 14.71 -11.86
CA SER A 171 2.94 15.47 -10.86
C SER A 171 3.85 16.41 -10.04
N ASN A 172 3.27 17.48 -9.50
CA ASN A 172 4.01 18.47 -8.71
C ASN A 172 4.69 17.88 -7.47
N ASP A 173 4.15 16.82 -6.90
CA ASP A 173 4.70 16.16 -5.70
C ASP A 173 5.75 15.10 -6.05
N THR A 174 5.67 14.49 -7.23
CA THR A 174 6.61 13.43 -7.65
C THR A 174 7.80 13.99 -8.44
N LEU A 175 7.59 14.99 -9.29
CA LEU A 175 8.64 15.55 -10.14
C LEU A 175 9.90 15.99 -9.36
N PRO A 176 9.78 16.65 -8.17
CA PRO A 176 10.95 16.98 -7.35
C PRO A 176 11.75 15.73 -6.90
N LEU A 177 11.07 14.62 -6.63
CA LEU A 177 11.72 13.36 -6.25
C LEU A 177 12.46 12.74 -7.44
N VAL A 178 11.89 12.82 -8.65
CA VAL A 178 12.54 12.39 -9.89
C VAL A 178 13.79 13.23 -10.15
N MET A 179 13.69 14.55 -10.06
CA MET A 179 14.82 15.48 -10.27
C MET A 179 15.94 15.29 -9.24
N ALA A 180 15.59 14.85 -8.03
CA ALA A 180 16.55 14.51 -6.97
C ALA A 180 17.13 13.09 -7.09
N GLY A 181 16.74 12.32 -8.12
CA GLY A 181 17.16 10.92 -8.29
C GLY A 181 16.54 9.95 -7.26
N ARG A 182 15.51 10.37 -6.54
CA ARG A 182 14.81 9.58 -5.51
C ARG A 182 13.60 8.82 -6.04
N CYS A 183 13.18 9.07 -7.27
CA CYS A 183 12.10 8.37 -7.94
C CYS A 183 12.52 8.01 -9.36
N VAL A 184 12.38 6.77 -9.71
CA VAL A 184 12.65 6.26 -11.07
C VAL A 184 11.49 5.37 -11.52
N ALA A 185 11.33 5.20 -12.82
CA ALA A 185 10.40 4.23 -13.36
C ALA A 185 10.87 2.81 -13.03
N GLY A 186 9.95 1.94 -12.61
CA GLY A 186 10.23 0.54 -12.33
C GLY A 186 10.71 -0.23 -13.57
N LEU A 187 11.36 -1.38 -13.36
CA LEU A 187 11.97 -2.19 -14.42
C LEU A 187 10.95 -2.65 -15.48
N THR A 188 9.70 -2.84 -15.08
CA THR A 188 8.62 -3.35 -15.94
C THR A 188 7.73 -2.26 -16.54
N CYS A 189 7.98 -0.97 -16.24
CA CYS A 189 7.09 0.13 -16.64
C CYS A 189 6.87 0.26 -18.15
N HIS A 190 7.75 -0.33 -18.98
CA HIS A 190 7.69 -0.28 -20.45
C HIS A 190 7.21 -1.59 -21.09
N THR A 191 6.92 -2.64 -20.31
CA THR A 191 6.62 -3.99 -20.84
C THR A 191 5.12 -4.25 -21.08
N GLY A 192 4.27 -3.26 -20.89
CA GLY A 192 2.82 -3.35 -21.01
C GLY A 192 2.11 -2.92 -19.72
N GLY A 193 0.78 -2.78 -19.78
CA GLY A 193 0.00 -2.42 -18.59
C GLY A 193 -0.09 -3.59 -17.61
N MET A 194 -0.18 -3.29 -16.32
CA MET A 194 -0.57 -4.29 -15.30
C MET A 194 -2.05 -4.64 -15.45
N PHE A 195 -2.39 -5.88 -15.18
CA PHE A 195 -3.78 -6.33 -15.11
C PHE A 195 -4.30 -6.13 -13.68
N PHE A 196 -5.52 -5.60 -13.59
CA PHE A 196 -6.21 -5.33 -12.34
C PHE A 196 -7.57 -6.00 -12.32
N HIS A 197 -8.01 -6.48 -11.18
CA HIS A 197 -9.40 -6.76 -10.94
C HIS A 197 -10.14 -5.46 -10.63
N MET A 198 -11.09 -5.11 -11.47
CA MET A 198 -11.98 -3.98 -11.21
C MET A 198 -13.10 -4.40 -10.26
N PRO A 199 -13.36 -3.63 -9.19
CA PRO A 199 -14.53 -3.86 -8.35
C PRO A 199 -15.83 -3.78 -9.16
N ASP A 200 -16.83 -4.61 -8.83
CA ASP A 200 -18.15 -4.61 -9.50
C ASP A 200 -18.87 -3.25 -9.38
N SER A 201 -18.47 -2.42 -8.42
CA SER A 201 -18.98 -1.07 -8.21
C SER A 201 -18.40 -0.02 -9.16
N TYR A 202 -17.40 -0.38 -10.01
CA TYR A 202 -16.81 0.58 -10.94
C TYR A 202 -17.75 0.85 -12.11
N PRO A 203 -18.09 2.12 -12.43
CA PRO A 203 -18.98 2.43 -13.53
C PRO A 203 -18.33 2.01 -14.86
N ARG A 204 -18.94 1.03 -15.52
CA ARG A 204 -18.55 0.64 -16.88
C ARG A 204 -19.13 1.69 -17.83
N THR A 205 -18.30 2.51 -18.42
CA THR A 205 -18.67 3.44 -19.53
C THR A 205 -18.80 2.70 -20.84
#